data_8d39ecf6e9f891f7258f6bc0eb0e1986
#
_entry.id   8d39ecf6e9f891f7258f6bc0eb0e1986
#
_cell.length_a   1.000
_cell.length_b   1.000
_cell.length_c   1.000
_cell.angle_alpha   90.00
_cell.angle_beta   90.00
_cell.angle_gamma   90.00
#
_symmetry.space_group_name_H-M   'P 1'
#
loop_
_entity.id
_entity.type
_entity.pdbx_description
1 polymer ?
#
loop_
_entity_poly.entity_id
_entity_poly.type
_entity_poly.pdbx_seq_one_letter_code
_entity_poly.pdbx_strand_id
1 'polypeptide(L)'
;MSNKNKITAKQVSVFYGSKQALFDVDLNIAEKEVTALIGPSGCGKSTFIRCLNRMNDVIDICKVEGNIEIDGQDIYDNSVDVVQLREKVGMVFQKPNPFPKSIYENISYGPNIHGIAKDKTHMDEIVETSLKRAALWDEVKDRLDQPGTGLSGGQQQRLCIARAISINPEVILMDEPCSALDPIATAKIETLIDELKSLYTIAIVTHS
;
A
#
# COMPACT_ATOMS: atom_id res chain seq x y z
N MET A 1 -15.23 -12.76 -18.64
CA MET A 1 -15.37 -11.29 -18.74
C MET A 1 -13.97 -10.73 -18.62
N SER A 2 -13.51 -9.91 -19.57
CA SER A 2 -12.19 -9.26 -19.48
C SER A 2 -12.25 -8.29 -18.30
N ASN A 3 -11.46 -8.54 -17.25
CA ASN A 3 -11.38 -7.62 -16.13
C ASN A 3 -10.82 -6.28 -16.61
N LYS A 4 -11.43 -5.19 -16.15
CA LYS A 4 -10.98 -3.83 -16.44
C LYS A 4 -9.60 -3.61 -15.81
N ASN A 5 -8.67 -3.02 -16.55
CA ASN A 5 -7.40 -2.59 -16.01
C ASN A 5 -7.59 -1.37 -15.11
N LYS A 6 -7.18 -1.48 -13.85
CA LYS A 6 -7.14 -0.37 -12.90
C LYS A 6 -5.94 0.53 -13.19
N ILE A 7 -4.78 -0.09 -13.40
CA ILE A 7 -3.53 0.59 -13.70
C ILE A 7 -2.97 0.06 -15.02
N THR A 8 -2.54 0.98 -15.87
CA THR A 8 -1.86 0.67 -17.13
C THR A 8 -0.53 1.40 -17.15
N ALA A 9 0.56 0.66 -17.27
CA ALA A 9 1.90 1.21 -17.46
C ALA A 9 2.41 0.87 -18.85
N LYS A 10 2.93 1.87 -19.57
CA LYS A 10 3.45 1.74 -20.94
C LYS A 10 4.83 2.38 -21.05
N GLN A 11 5.80 1.59 -21.52
CA GLN A 11 7.17 2.03 -21.78
C GLN A 11 7.80 2.77 -20.59
N VAL A 12 7.57 2.25 -19.37
CA VAL A 12 8.07 2.89 -18.15
C VAL A 12 9.54 2.62 -17.98
N SER A 13 10.33 3.69 -17.99
CA SER A 13 11.75 3.69 -17.70
C SER A 13 12.04 4.57 -16.49
N VAL A 14 12.93 4.12 -15.61
CA VAL A 14 13.30 4.84 -14.40
C VAL A 14 14.81 5.02 -14.34
N PHE A 15 15.23 6.21 -14.01
CA PHE A 15 16.64 6.60 -13.89
C PHE A 15 16.92 7.16 -12.49
N TYR A 16 18.04 6.80 -11.92
CA TYR A 16 18.63 7.44 -10.73
C TYR A 16 19.92 8.14 -11.16
N GLY A 17 19.83 9.45 -11.46
CA GLY A 17 20.90 10.16 -12.11
C GLY A 17 21.21 9.58 -13.49
N SER A 18 22.44 9.11 -13.70
CA SER A 18 22.87 8.46 -14.96
C SER A 18 22.57 6.95 -15.02
N LYS A 19 22.15 6.34 -13.90
CA LYS A 19 21.88 4.89 -13.84
C LYS A 19 20.42 4.59 -14.15
N GLN A 20 20.19 3.84 -15.23
CA GLN A 20 18.86 3.33 -15.53
C GLN A 20 18.55 2.08 -14.70
N ALA A 21 17.38 2.08 -14.05
CA ALA A 21 16.91 0.99 -13.18
C ALA A 21 15.79 0.17 -13.82
N LEU A 22 14.92 0.80 -14.63
CA LEU A 22 13.86 0.13 -15.39
C LEU A 22 13.96 0.51 -16.88
N PHE A 23 13.62 -0.45 -17.74
CA PHE A 23 13.79 -0.38 -19.18
C PHE A 23 12.46 -0.71 -19.88
N ASP A 24 11.75 0.30 -20.36
CA ASP A 24 10.53 0.21 -21.19
C ASP A 24 9.53 -0.84 -20.70
N VAL A 25 9.17 -0.78 -19.42
CA VAL A 25 8.26 -1.75 -18.77
C VAL A 25 6.82 -1.49 -19.19
N ASP A 26 6.17 -2.52 -19.73
CA ASP A 26 4.73 -2.57 -19.98
C ASP A 26 4.07 -3.52 -18.98
N LEU A 27 3.06 -3.04 -18.24
CA LEU A 27 2.34 -3.84 -17.26
C LEU A 27 0.93 -3.31 -17.05
N ASN A 28 -0.03 -4.22 -16.92
CA ASN A 28 -1.40 -3.91 -16.53
C ASN A 28 -1.74 -4.55 -15.19
N ILE A 29 -2.46 -3.83 -14.35
CA ILE A 29 -2.97 -4.31 -13.07
C ILE A 29 -4.49 -4.30 -13.14
N ALA A 30 -5.09 -5.49 -13.06
CA ALA A 30 -6.53 -5.67 -13.13
C ALA A 30 -7.23 -5.20 -11.86
N GLU A 31 -8.42 -4.64 -12.02
CA GLU A 31 -9.24 -4.14 -10.92
C GLU A 31 -9.71 -5.28 -10.01
N LYS A 32 -9.61 -5.08 -8.69
CA LYS A 32 -10.03 -6.04 -7.64
C LYS A 32 -9.44 -7.44 -7.82
N GLU A 33 -8.16 -7.46 -8.15
CA GLU A 33 -7.34 -8.65 -8.20
C GLU A 33 -6.01 -8.42 -7.49
N VAL A 34 -5.30 -9.50 -7.20
CA VAL A 34 -3.90 -9.45 -6.74
C VAL A 34 -2.99 -9.66 -7.93
N THR A 35 -2.18 -8.66 -8.25
CA THR A 35 -1.10 -8.77 -9.23
C THR A 35 0.23 -8.90 -8.50
N ALA A 36 0.90 -10.03 -8.65
CA ALA A 36 2.20 -10.28 -8.03
C ALA A 36 3.35 -10.01 -9.00
N LEU A 37 4.28 -9.19 -8.58
CA LEU A 37 5.55 -8.95 -9.26
C LEU A 37 6.61 -9.86 -8.64
N ILE A 38 7.03 -10.87 -9.38
CA ILE A 38 7.96 -11.89 -8.94
C ILE A 38 9.24 -11.81 -9.77
N GLY A 39 10.39 -11.95 -9.13
CA GLY A 39 11.69 -11.93 -9.80
C GLY A 39 12.84 -11.81 -8.82
N PRO A 40 14.09 -11.90 -9.30
CA PRO A 40 15.27 -11.82 -8.45
C PRO A 40 15.41 -10.45 -7.78
N SER A 41 16.11 -10.43 -6.64
CA SER A 41 16.43 -9.18 -5.94
C SER A 41 17.20 -8.23 -6.86
N GLY A 42 16.86 -6.94 -6.79
CA GLY A 42 17.54 -5.90 -7.55
C GLY A 42 17.11 -5.77 -9.02
N CYS A 43 16.11 -6.51 -9.49
CA CYS A 43 15.61 -6.38 -10.86
C CYS A 43 14.64 -5.20 -11.08
N GLY A 44 14.34 -4.40 -10.04
CA GLY A 44 13.54 -3.19 -10.16
C GLY A 44 12.07 -3.29 -9.75
N LYS A 45 11.62 -4.40 -9.15
CA LYS A 45 10.22 -4.57 -8.71
C LYS A 45 9.75 -3.47 -7.75
N SER A 46 10.54 -3.20 -6.71
CA SER A 46 10.25 -2.14 -5.74
C SER A 46 10.31 -0.75 -6.37
N THR A 47 11.23 -0.53 -7.30
CA THR A 47 11.30 0.71 -8.07
C THR A 47 10.03 0.93 -8.88
N PHE A 48 9.54 -0.11 -9.56
CA PHE A 48 8.31 -0.03 -10.35
C PHE A 48 7.08 0.25 -9.47
N ILE A 49 6.89 -0.51 -8.38
CA ILE A 49 5.71 -0.36 -7.53
C ILE A 49 5.64 1.05 -6.91
N ARG A 50 6.78 1.64 -6.57
CA ARG A 50 6.87 3.02 -6.04
C ARG A 50 6.60 4.10 -7.08
N CYS A 51 6.62 3.79 -8.37
CA CYS A 51 6.16 4.71 -9.40
C CYS A 51 4.64 4.88 -9.40
N LEU A 52 3.89 3.86 -8.95
CA LEU A 52 2.42 3.83 -9.04
C LEU A 52 1.72 4.80 -8.08
N ASN A 53 2.41 5.27 -7.05
CA ASN A 53 1.93 6.32 -6.14
C ASN A 53 2.90 7.51 -6.05
N ARG A 54 3.83 7.60 -6.98
CA ARG A 54 4.82 8.67 -7.06
C ARG A 54 5.74 8.77 -5.82
N MET A 55 5.95 7.66 -5.10
CA MET A 55 6.92 7.66 -3.98
C MET A 55 8.34 7.95 -4.43
N ASN A 56 8.69 7.66 -5.69
CA ASN A 56 10.00 7.98 -6.23
C ASN A 56 10.25 9.49 -6.39
N ASP A 57 9.21 10.33 -6.36
CA ASP A 57 9.34 11.79 -6.41
C ASP A 57 10.12 12.38 -5.23
N VAL A 58 10.21 11.65 -4.09
CA VAL A 58 10.99 12.09 -2.92
C VAL A 58 12.50 11.90 -3.11
N ILE A 59 12.91 11.27 -4.21
CA ILE A 59 14.32 11.05 -4.57
C ILE A 59 14.69 12.03 -5.67
N ASP A 60 15.42 13.10 -5.34
CA ASP A 60 15.73 14.21 -6.24
C ASP A 60 16.34 13.78 -7.59
N ILE A 61 17.16 12.71 -7.57
CA ILE A 61 17.82 12.19 -8.77
C ILE A 61 16.97 11.19 -9.56
N CYS A 62 15.76 10.87 -9.08
CA CYS A 62 14.88 9.91 -9.75
C CYS A 62 14.09 10.58 -10.86
N LYS A 63 14.13 9.99 -12.04
CA LYS A 63 13.35 10.40 -13.20
C LYS A 63 12.55 9.22 -13.71
N VAL A 64 11.24 9.41 -13.89
CA VAL A 64 10.34 8.43 -14.47
C VAL A 64 9.93 8.90 -15.86
N GLU A 65 10.09 8.02 -16.85
CA GLU A 65 9.65 8.24 -18.23
C GLU A 65 8.61 7.17 -18.61
N GLY A 66 7.88 7.42 -19.68
CA GLY A 66 6.76 6.58 -20.12
C GLY A 66 5.43 7.08 -19.59
N ASN A 67 4.41 6.22 -19.60
CA ASN A 67 3.06 6.59 -19.18
C ASN A 67 2.52 5.61 -18.14
N ILE A 68 1.99 6.13 -17.05
CA ILE A 68 1.30 5.37 -16.02
C ILE A 68 -0.07 5.99 -15.81
N GLU A 69 -1.12 5.23 -16.08
CA GLU A 69 -2.51 5.66 -15.90
C GLU A 69 -3.20 4.86 -14.81
N ILE A 70 -4.01 5.54 -14.01
CA ILE A 70 -4.97 4.95 -13.08
C ILE A 70 -6.36 5.42 -13.53
N ASP A 71 -7.24 4.48 -13.80
CA ASP A 71 -8.58 4.76 -14.38
C ASP A 71 -8.53 5.65 -15.63
N GLY A 72 -7.49 5.49 -16.46
CA GLY A 72 -7.28 6.24 -17.70
C GLY A 72 -6.71 7.64 -17.52
N GLN A 73 -6.34 8.05 -16.29
CA GLN A 73 -5.69 9.32 -16.02
C GLN A 73 -4.19 9.13 -15.79
N ASP A 74 -3.36 9.85 -16.54
CA ASP A 74 -1.91 9.88 -16.32
C ASP A 74 -1.59 10.46 -14.93
N ILE A 75 -0.96 9.66 -14.08
CA ILE A 75 -0.64 10.06 -12.70
C ILE A 75 0.55 11.03 -12.61
N TYR A 76 1.31 11.20 -13.69
CA TYR A 76 2.43 12.16 -13.79
C TYR A 76 2.04 13.48 -14.48
N ASP A 77 0.77 13.64 -14.87
CA ASP A 77 0.28 14.92 -15.38
C ASP A 77 0.44 16.02 -14.32
N ASN A 78 0.81 17.22 -14.76
CA ASN A 78 1.05 18.35 -13.85
C ASN A 78 -0.21 18.79 -13.06
N SER A 79 -1.39 18.45 -13.53
CA SER A 79 -2.66 18.74 -12.85
C SER A 79 -2.98 17.78 -11.70
N VAL A 80 -2.23 16.66 -11.55
CA VAL A 80 -2.49 15.65 -10.54
C VAL A 80 -2.02 16.14 -9.17
N ASP A 81 -2.95 16.17 -8.21
CA ASP A 81 -2.63 16.38 -6.81
C ASP A 81 -2.07 15.07 -6.21
N VAL A 82 -0.78 15.09 -5.85
CA VAL A 82 -0.07 13.92 -5.31
C VAL A 82 -0.66 13.46 -3.97
N VAL A 83 -1.20 14.37 -3.16
CA VAL A 83 -1.85 14.02 -1.89
C VAL A 83 -3.12 13.20 -2.15
N GLN A 84 -3.95 13.66 -3.09
CA GLN A 84 -5.15 12.92 -3.51
C GLN A 84 -4.80 11.58 -4.18
N LEU A 85 -3.73 11.53 -4.98
CA LEU A 85 -3.25 10.27 -5.56
C LEU A 85 -2.90 9.26 -4.46
N ARG A 86 -2.16 9.66 -3.43
CA ARG A 86 -1.73 8.80 -2.32
C ARG A 86 -2.87 8.44 -1.36
N GLU A 87 -3.96 9.18 -1.35
CA GLU A 87 -5.21 8.78 -0.70
C GLU A 87 -5.85 7.58 -1.43
N LYS A 88 -5.83 7.59 -2.77
CA LYS A 88 -6.37 6.50 -3.59
C LYS A 88 -5.45 5.28 -3.66
N VAL A 89 -4.15 5.47 -3.55
CA VAL A 89 -3.12 4.44 -3.72
C VAL A 89 -2.28 4.35 -2.46
N GLY A 90 -2.71 3.48 -1.54
CA GLY A 90 -2.00 3.21 -0.30
C GLY A 90 -0.77 2.32 -0.49
N MET A 91 0.15 2.34 0.47
CA MET A 91 1.37 1.53 0.41
C MET A 91 1.70 0.89 1.76
N VAL A 92 2.09 -0.38 1.70
CA VAL A 92 2.63 -1.17 2.80
C VAL A 92 4.08 -1.52 2.47
N PHE A 93 4.99 -1.21 3.38
CA PHE A 93 6.42 -1.37 3.17
C PHE A 93 6.93 -2.72 3.68
N GLN A 94 8.10 -3.11 3.21
CA GLN A 94 8.78 -4.34 3.61
C GLN A 94 9.02 -4.43 5.11
N LYS A 95 9.52 -3.35 5.71
CA LYS A 95 9.70 -3.23 7.16
C LYS A 95 8.46 -2.55 7.74
N PRO A 96 7.80 -3.19 8.74
CA PRO A 96 6.72 -2.52 9.46
C PRO A 96 7.18 -1.17 10.01
N ASN A 97 6.36 -0.15 9.82
CA ASN A 97 6.67 1.22 10.21
C ASN A 97 5.51 1.91 10.92
N PRO A 98 5.00 1.33 12.02
CA PRO A 98 3.97 2.00 12.80
C PRO A 98 4.46 3.37 13.29
N PHE A 99 3.56 4.34 13.36
CA PHE A 99 3.89 5.62 13.97
C PHE A 99 4.17 5.44 15.47
N PRO A 100 5.04 6.27 16.09
CA PRO A 100 5.27 6.27 17.52
C PRO A 100 4.07 6.88 18.29
N LYS A 101 2.92 6.26 18.10
CA LYS A 101 1.60 6.63 18.58
C LYS A 101 0.84 5.38 19.02
N SER A 102 -0.31 5.56 19.66
CA SER A 102 -1.16 4.43 20.02
C SER A 102 -1.62 3.62 18.80
N ILE A 103 -2.11 2.41 19.05
CA ILE A 103 -2.75 1.57 18.01
C ILE A 103 -3.90 2.35 17.36
N TYR A 104 -4.75 2.96 18.18
CA TYR A 104 -5.86 3.79 17.70
C TYR A 104 -5.40 4.95 16.82
N GLU A 105 -4.43 5.72 17.29
CA GLU A 105 -3.91 6.89 16.57
C GLU A 105 -3.20 6.53 15.27
N ASN A 106 -2.56 5.35 15.18
CA ASN A 106 -1.98 4.87 13.92
C ASN A 106 -3.03 4.77 12.82
N ILE A 107 -4.25 4.35 13.16
CA ILE A 107 -5.32 4.16 12.18
C ILE A 107 -6.10 5.45 11.96
N SER A 108 -6.42 6.19 13.02
CA SER A 108 -7.21 7.43 12.94
C SER A 108 -6.46 8.59 12.29
N TYR A 109 -5.15 8.51 12.16
CA TYR A 109 -4.31 9.58 11.61
C TYR A 109 -4.72 9.97 10.18
N GLY A 110 -4.82 8.99 9.27
CA GLY A 110 -5.26 9.24 7.90
C GLY A 110 -6.66 9.81 7.79
N PRO A 111 -7.68 9.16 8.38
CA PRO A 111 -9.04 9.71 8.42
C PRO A 111 -9.15 11.11 9.00
N ASN A 112 -8.33 11.47 10.00
CA ASN A 112 -8.29 12.83 10.53
C ASN A 112 -7.74 13.84 9.51
N ILE A 113 -6.61 13.55 8.89
CA ILE A 113 -5.98 14.44 7.89
C ILE A 113 -6.89 14.70 6.70
N HIS A 114 -7.55 13.64 6.22
CA HIS A 114 -8.42 13.72 5.04
C HIS A 114 -9.87 14.13 5.38
N GLY A 115 -10.18 14.38 6.64
CA GLY A 115 -11.52 14.80 7.07
C GLY A 115 -12.61 13.78 6.78
N ILE A 116 -12.29 12.48 6.83
CA ILE A 116 -13.19 11.38 6.46
C ILE A 116 -14.23 11.12 7.57
N ALA A 117 -13.80 11.16 8.84
CA ALA A 117 -14.67 10.92 9.97
C ALA A 117 -15.54 12.16 10.27
N LYS A 118 -16.84 11.94 10.40
CA LYS A 118 -17.81 13.00 10.71
C LYS A 118 -17.79 13.42 12.18
N ASP A 119 -17.54 12.47 13.04
CA ASP A 119 -17.49 12.63 14.50
C ASP A 119 -16.67 11.51 15.14
N LYS A 120 -16.59 11.50 16.47
CA LYS A 120 -15.85 10.48 17.23
C LYS A 120 -16.41 9.07 17.02
N THR A 121 -17.72 8.91 17.00
CA THR A 121 -18.38 7.61 16.82
C THR A 121 -18.02 7.03 15.45
N HIS A 122 -18.09 7.82 14.39
CA HIS A 122 -17.68 7.41 13.05
C HIS A 122 -16.19 7.08 12.98
N MET A 123 -15.33 7.83 13.70
CA MET A 123 -13.90 7.48 13.79
C MET A 123 -13.69 6.13 14.48
N ASP A 124 -14.39 5.87 15.58
CA ASP A 124 -14.32 4.59 16.30
C ASP A 124 -14.74 3.42 15.39
N GLU A 125 -15.79 3.60 14.57
CA GLU A 125 -16.22 2.62 13.57
C GLU A 125 -15.16 2.37 12.49
N ILE A 126 -14.51 3.42 12.00
CA ILE A 126 -13.41 3.30 11.01
C ILE A 126 -12.25 2.49 11.61
N VAL A 127 -11.85 2.80 12.84
CA VAL A 127 -10.75 2.12 13.53
C VAL A 127 -11.08 0.64 13.74
N GLU A 128 -12.26 0.34 14.28
CA GLU A 128 -12.71 -1.04 14.50
C GLU A 128 -12.79 -1.82 13.19
N THR A 129 -13.42 -1.26 12.17
CA THR A 129 -13.57 -1.90 10.86
C THR A 129 -12.20 -2.17 10.21
N SER A 130 -11.29 -1.22 10.27
CA SER A 130 -9.95 -1.35 9.71
C SER A 130 -9.15 -2.45 10.41
N LEU A 131 -9.21 -2.51 11.74
CA LEU A 131 -8.56 -3.57 12.53
C LEU A 131 -9.19 -4.95 12.29
N LYS A 132 -10.50 -5.03 12.14
CA LYS A 132 -11.19 -6.28 11.77
C LYS A 132 -10.76 -6.77 10.38
N ARG A 133 -10.75 -5.88 9.40
CA ARG A 133 -10.29 -6.21 8.04
C ARG A 133 -8.82 -6.61 7.98
N ALA A 134 -7.99 -6.08 8.86
CA ALA A 134 -6.59 -6.47 8.99
C ALA A 134 -6.38 -7.70 9.89
N ALA A 135 -7.44 -8.39 10.31
CA ALA A 135 -7.41 -9.55 11.20
C ALA A 135 -6.61 -9.29 12.50
N LEU A 136 -6.71 -8.09 13.06
CA LEU A 136 -5.97 -7.66 14.24
C LEU A 136 -6.88 -7.28 15.42
N TRP A 137 -8.17 -7.02 15.19
CA TRP A 137 -9.10 -6.50 16.18
C TRP A 137 -9.11 -7.31 17.48
N ASP A 138 -9.29 -8.63 17.40
CA ASP A 138 -9.40 -9.48 18.57
C ASP A 138 -8.12 -9.53 19.42
N GLU A 139 -6.98 -9.24 18.83
CA GLU A 139 -5.67 -9.22 19.51
C GLU A 139 -5.40 -7.87 20.21
N VAL A 140 -6.08 -6.78 19.83
CA VAL A 140 -5.73 -5.42 20.31
C VAL A 140 -6.90 -4.61 20.85
N LYS A 141 -8.15 -5.04 20.72
CA LYS A 141 -9.37 -4.29 21.09
C LYS A 141 -9.38 -3.76 22.53
N ASP A 142 -8.73 -4.47 23.45
CA ASP A 142 -8.67 -4.10 24.87
C ASP A 142 -7.44 -3.26 25.23
N ARG A 143 -6.64 -2.84 24.22
CA ARG A 143 -5.40 -2.09 24.41
C ARG A 143 -5.10 -1.10 23.27
N LEU A 144 -6.14 -0.47 22.74
CA LEU A 144 -6.02 0.47 21.61
C LEU A 144 -5.22 1.74 21.95
N ASP A 145 -5.11 2.09 23.23
CA ASP A 145 -4.34 3.21 23.75
C ASP A 145 -2.84 2.90 23.90
N GLN A 146 -2.44 1.64 23.80
CA GLN A 146 -1.04 1.24 23.89
C GLN A 146 -0.28 1.58 22.60
N PRO A 147 1.07 1.80 22.71
CA PRO A 147 1.89 2.12 21.55
C PRO A 147 1.86 1.01 20.50
N GLY A 148 1.64 1.39 19.23
CA GLY A 148 1.70 0.45 18.10
C GLY A 148 3.07 -0.19 17.92
N THR A 149 4.14 0.50 18.32
CA THR A 149 5.52 0.00 18.29
C THR A 149 5.79 -1.14 19.29
N GLY A 150 4.94 -1.34 20.27
CA GLY A 150 5.02 -2.44 21.25
C GLY A 150 4.47 -3.77 20.75
N LEU A 151 3.84 -3.81 19.58
CA LEU A 151 3.31 -5.03 18.98
C LEU A 151 4.43 -5.91 18.39
N SER A 152 4.14 -7.21 18.19
CA SER A 152 5.04 -8.11 17.45
C SER A 152 5.19 -7.65 15.98
N GLY A 153 6.22 -8.15 15.29
CA GLY A 153 6.47 -7.78 13.90
C GLY A 153 5.26 -8.05 12.99
N GLY A 154 4.63 -9.22 13.10
CA GLY A 154 3.44 -9.56 12.32
C GLY A 154 2.22 -8.71 12.69
N GLN A 155 2.05 -8.39 13.96
CA GLN A 155 0.99 -7.47 14.42
C GLN A 155 1.24 -6.04 13.93
N GLN A 156 2.50 -5.57 13.97
CA GLN A 156 2.87 -4.26 13.43
C GLN A 156 2.58 -4.19 11.92
N GLN A 157 2.87 -5.23 11.17
CA GLN A 157 2.58 -5.26 9.74
C GLN A 157 1.07 -5.23 9.45
N ARG A 158 0.28 -5.98 10.21
CA ARG A 158 -1.19 -5.92 10.11
C ARG A 158 -1.73 -4.56 10.55
N LEU A 159 -1.11 -3.91 11.53
CA LEU A 159 -1.44 -2.52 11.89
C LEU A 159 -1.14 -1.55 10.73
N CYS A 160 -0.02 -1.70 10.04
CA CYS A 160 0.30 -0.89 8.86
C CYS A 160 -0.69 -1.13 7.71
N ILE A 161 -1.17 -2.36 7.53
CA ILE A 161 -2.25 -2.67 6.58
C ILE A 161 -3.56 -2.00 7.02
N ALA A 162 -3.95 -2.11 8.29
CA ALA A 162 -5.14 -1.45 8.84
C ALA A 162 -5.09 0.07 8.63
N ARG A 163 -3.94 0.68 8.86
CA ARG A 163 -3.70 2.10 8.60
C ARG A 163 -3.89 2.45 7.13
N ALA A 164 -3.36 1.65 6.22
CA ALA A 164 -3.49 1.87 4.78
C ALA A 164 -4.95 1.79 4.30
N ILE A 165 -5.74 0.87 4.84
CA ILE A 165 -7.15 0.68 4.43
C ILE A 165 -8.13 1.63 5.15
N SER A 166 -7.72 2.30 6.21
CA SER A 166 -8.58 3.19 7.01
C SER A 166 -9.15 4.38 6.22
N ILE A 167 -8.45 4.81 5.19
CA ILE A 167 -8.89 5.89 4.28
C ILE A 167 -9.65 5.35 3.07
N ASN A 168 -9.93 4.05 3.03
CA ASN A 168 -10.63 3.35 1.96
C ASN A 168 -10.02 3.61 0.57
N PRO A 169 -8.74 3.25 0.36
CA PRO A 169 -8.07 3.43 -0.93
C PRO A 169 -8.69 2.54 -2.01
N GLU A 170 -8.41 2.85 -3.26
CA GLU A 170 -8.81 2.01 -4.41
C GLU A 170 -7.75 0.94 -4.71
N VAL A 171 -6.49 1.26 -4.47
CA VAL A 171 -5.33 0.40 -4.72
C VAL A 171 -4.47 0.31 -3.47
N ILE A 172 -3.96 -0.88 -3.18
CA ILE A 172 -2.95 -1.12 -2.14
C ILE A 172 -1.71 -1.70 -2.78
N LEU A 173 -0.60 -1.01 -2.62
CA LEU A 173 0.72 -1.45 -3.03
C LEU A 173 1.42 -2.11 -1.85
N MET A 174 2.01 -3.27 -2.05
CA MET A 174 2.74 -4.00 -1.00
C MET A 174 4.13 -4.38 -1.50
N ASP A 175 5.15 -3.83 -0.86
CA ASP A 175 6.55 -4.07 -1.20
C ASP A 175 7.14 -5.11 -0.26
N GLU A 176 7.15 -6.38 -0.65
CA GLU A 176 7.65 -7.53 0.12
C GLU A 176 7.11 -7.58 1.56
N PRO A 177 5.79 -7.55 1.78
CA PRO A 177 5.19 -7.32 3.10
C PRO A 177 5.50 -8.42 4.12
N CYS A 178 5.95 -9.58 3.70
CA CYS A 178 6.21 -10.75 4.54
C CYS A 178 7.70 -11.07 4.76
N SER A 179 8.62 -10.39 4.06
CA SER A 179 10.04 -10.79 4.03
C SER A 179 10.76 -10.71 5.38
N ALA A 180 10.28 -9.89 6.30
CA ALA A 180 10.85 -9.71 7.64
C ALA A 180 10.08 -10.50 8.73
N LEU A 181 9.14 -11.37 8.34
CA LEU A 181 8.25 -12.07 9.25
C LEU A 181 8.55 -13.55 9.35
N ASP A 182 8.17 -14.15 10.50
CA ASP A 182 8.20 -15.59 10.68
C ASP A 182 7.11 -16.29 9.82
N PRO A 183 7.19 -17.62 9.62
CA PRO A 183 6.23 -18.33 8.76
C PRO A 183 4.78 -18.24 9.21
N ILE A 184 4.50 -18.16 10.52
CA ILE A 184 3.13 -18.07 11.05
C ILE A 184 2.55 -16.68 10.74
N ALA A 185 3.32 -15.64 10.98
CA ALA A 185 2.92 -14.27 10.64
C ALA A 185 2.74 -14.09 9.13
N THR A 186 3.63 -14.68 8.33
CA THR A 186 3.54 -14.69 6.86
C THR A 186 2.22 -15.31 6.40
N ALA A 187 1.88 -16.51 6.88
CA ALA A 187 0.62 -17.18 6.52
C ALA A 187 -0.62 -16.33 6.86
N LYS A 188 -0.61 -15.63 7.99
CA LYS A 188 -1.70 -14.70 8.36
C LYS A 188 -1.83 -13.54 7.39
N ILE A 189 -0.71 -12.96 6.95
CA ILE A 189 -0.71 -11.86 5.98
C ILE A 189 -1.18 -12.35 4.60
N GLU A 190 -0.75 -13.52 4.15
CA GLU A 190 -1.17 -14.10 2.88
C GLU A 190 -2.68 -14.36 2.85
N THR A 191 -3.23 -14.93 3.92
CA THR A 191 -4.69 -15.12 4.07
C THR A 191 -5.42 -13.78 4.03
N LEU A 192 -4.90 -12.78 4.74
CA LEU A 192 -5.46 -11.43 4.77
C LEU A 192 -5.47 -10.79 3.38
N ILE A 193 -4.39 -10.90 2.61
CA ILE A 193 -4.32 -10.37 1.23
C ILE A 193 -5.39 -11.01 0.35
N ASP A 194 -5.58 -12.32 0.47
CA ASP A 194 -6.60 -13.05 -0.29
C ASP A 194 -8.03 -12.59 0.04
N GLU A 195 -8.29 -12.25 1.30
CA GLU A 195 -9.57 -11.68 1.72
C GLU A 195 -9.77 -10.24 1.21
N LEU A 196 -8.71 -9.42 1.22
CA LEU A 196 -8.78 -8.02 0.82
C LEU A 196 -8.96 -7.79 -0.68
N LYS A 197 -8.61 -8.75 -1.53
CA LYS A 197 -8.75 -8.62 -3.01
C LYS A 197 -10.18 -8.39 -3.48
N SER A 198 -11.18 -8.82 -2.70
CA SER A 198 -12.60 -8.57 -3.02
C SER A 198 -12.99 -7.10 -2.90
N LEU A 199 -12.24 -6.32 -2.10
CA LEU A 199 -12.51 -4.91 -1.80
C LEU A 199 -11.54 -3.96 -2.50
N TYR A 200 -10.29 -4.38 -2.69
CA TYR A 200 -9.20 -3.54 -3.17
C TYR A 200 -8.48 -4.17 -4.36
N THR A 201 -7.94 -3.32 -5.23
CA THR A 201 -6.93 -3.72 -6.21
C THR A 201 -5.57 -3.79 -5.51
N ILE A 202 -4.88 -4.92 -5.58
CA ILE A 202 -3.63 -5.14 -4.87
C ILE A 202 -2.50 -5.42 -5.85
N ALA A 203 -1.40 -4.68 -5.74
CA ALA A 203 -0.14 -4.99 -6.40
C ALA A 203 0.90 -5.33 -5.34
N ILE A 204 1.51 -6.49 -5.44
CA ILE A 204 2.46 -7.00 -4.45
C ILE A 204 3.78 -7.37 -5.09
N VAL A 205 4.88 -6.93 -4.48
CA VAL A 205 6.22 -7.45 -4.77
C VAL A 205 6.52 -8.59 -3.81
N THR A 206 6.91 -9.72 -4.32
CA THR A 206 7.25 -10.90 -3.53
C THR A 206 8.36 -11.70 -4.19
N HIS A 207 9.06 -12.52 -3.41
CA HIS A 207 10.06 -13.48 -3.89
C HIS A 207 9.50 -14.89 -4.07
N SER A 208 8.32 -15.16 -3.55
CA SER A 208 7.65 -16.47 -3.59
C SER A 208 6.14 -16.33 -3.83
#